data_6ddb26852102d4c34a2bf61b973717ba
#
_entry.id   6ddb26852102d4c34a2bf61b973717ba
#
_cell.length_a   1.000
_cell.length_b   1.000
_cell.length_c   1.000
_cell.angle_alpha   90.00
_cell.angle_beta   90.00
_cell.angle_gamma   90.00
#
_symmetry.space_group_name_H-M   'P 1'
#
loop_
_entity.id
_entity.type
_entity.pdbx_description
1 polymer ?
#
loop_
_entity_poly.entity_id
_entity_poly.type
_entity_poly.pdbx_seq_one_letter_code
_entity_poly.pdbx_strand_id
1 'polypeptide(L)'
;VSILANINQYDAGRNIIIDRQHRLNKLQEAQKITYANLSAYAVIMTAELVIGYWNHITVLIADGLNNLTGVCGAAIIITGLKISRRPPDSNHVMGHWQYENIAAFLSATIMFAISIQILVDGVFAVRRFFQGVAVQPNFWSLGVSLVSAATISILAKYNAVKGNQLNNQALIASGQDLKSDAWTSFGTFLSIGGAYLGAQWLDGVATIIVGFLILHASILIFRTTIMRLTEGFSPKAIDKYSKTINEIPGVLGVQGIEPRWLGDQIVMKVGVYLADDTRLTKAYSIGEKVEHALMKKYDILDADVMAYPVSLKNDPNHVD
;
A
#
# COMPACT_ATOMS: atom_id res chain seq x y z
N VAL A 1 -25.76 4.67 -45.72
CA VAL A 1 -25.19 3.75 -44.72
C VAL A 1 -23.76 4.19 -44.36
N SER A 2 -22.91 4.66 -45.32
CA SER A 2 -21.51 5.04 -45.04
C SER A 2 -21.34 6.31 -44.21
N ILE A 3 -22.25 7.27 -44.31
CA ILE A 3 -22.16 8.56 -43.56
C ILE A 3 -22.49 8.36 -42.08
N LEU A 4 -23.47 7.53 -41.74
CA LEU A 4 -23.84 7.21 -40.34
C LEU A 4 -22.76 6.36 -39.65
N ALA A 5 -22.06 5.48 -40.36
CA ALA A 5 -20.92 4.74 -39.80
C ALA A 5 -19.73 5.66 -39.48
N ASN A 6 -19.45 6.65 -40.31
CA ASN A 6 -18.42 7.65 -40.09
C ASN A 6 -18.72 8.58 -38.88
N ILE A 7 -19.99 8.98 -38.73
CA ILE A 7 -20.40 9.83 -37.57
C ILE A 7 -20.23 9.06 -36.26
N ASN A 8 -20.65 7.78 -36.21
CA ASN A 8 -20.48 6.96 -35.00
C ASN A 8 -19.00 6.71 -34.65
N GLN A 9 -18.12 6.58 -35.66
CA GLN A 9 -16.68 6.40 -35.42
C GLN A 9 -15.99 7.71 -34.92
N TYR A 10 -16.47 8.87 -35.40
CA TYR A 10 -16.02 10.19 -34.94
C TYR A 10 -16.48 10.48 -33.49
N ASP A 11 -17.72 10.15 -33.15
CA ASP A 11 -18.26 10.32 -31.81
C ASP A 11 -17.63 9.34 -30.82
N ALA A 12 -17.35 8.10 -31.20
CA ALA A 12 -16.61 7.15 -30.37
C ALA A 12 -15.18 7.62 -30.08
N GLY A 13 -14.45 8.12 -31.09
CA GLY A 13 -13.12 8.69 -30.93
C GLY A 13 -13.10 9.94 -30.04
N ARG A 14 -14.10 10.81 -30.17
CA ARG A 14 -14.27 12.03 -29.38
C ARG A 14 -14.56 11.69 -27.91
N ASN A 15 -15.41 10.70 -27.66
CA ASN A 15 -15.74 10.24 -26.31
C ASN A 15 -14.53 9.61 -25.61
N ILE A 16 -13.69 8.84 -26.32
CA ILE A 16 -12.44 8.27 -25.78
C ILE A 16 -11.45 9.38 -25.40
N ILE A 17 -11.31 10.42 -26.22
CA ILE A 17 -10.42 11.56 -25.95
C ILE A 17 -10.91 12.35 -24.73
N ILE A 18 -12.22 12.62 -24.64
CA ILE A 18 -12.81 13.34 -23.50
C ILE A 18 -12.66 12.53 -22.21
N ASP A 19 -12.89 11.23 -22.23
CA ASP A 19 -12.71 10.35 -21.05
C ASP A 19 -11.25 10.29 -20.62
N ARG A 20 -10.31 10.21 -21.56
CA ARG A 20 -8.87 10.28 -21.27
C ARG A 20 -8.46 11.61 -20.63
N GLN A 21 -8.95 12.74 -21.15
CA GLN A 21 -8.65 14.06 -20.59
C GLN A 21 -9.22 14.20 -19.18
N HIS A 22 -10.44 13.71 -18.96
CA HIS A 22 -11.07 13.73 -17.64
C HIS A 22 -10.30 12.87 -16.61
N ARG A 23 -9.82 11.70 -17.01
CA ARG A 23 -8.93 10.85 -16.19
C ARG A 23 -7.62 11.55 -15.86
N LEU A 24 -6.98 12.18 -16.83
CA LEU A 24 -5.72 12.90 -16.62
C LEU A 24 -5.90 14.06 -15.62
N ASN A 25 -6.99 14.81 -15.71
CA ASN A 25 -7.29 15.89 -14.78
C ASN A 25 -7.51 15.38 -13.35
N LYS A 26 -8.21 14.26 -13.18
CA LYS A 26 -8.38 13.60 -11.88
C LYS A 26 -7.05 13.15 -11.28
N LEU A 27 -6.16 12.57 -12.07
CA LEU A 27 -4.83 12.17 -11.62
C LEU A 27 -3.97 13.36 -11.23
N GLN A 28 -4.04 14.48 -11.96
CA GLN A 28 -3.32 15.70 -11.61
C GLN A 28 -3.84 16.32 -10.31
N GLU A 29 -5.17 16.32 -10.09
CA GLU A 29 -5.75 16.79 -8.83
C GLU A 29 -5.31 15.90 -7.66
N ALA A 30 -5.34 14.58 -7.81
CA ALA A 30 -4.85 13.64 -6.80
C ALA A 30 -3.36 13.87 -6.48
N GLN A 31 -2.53 14.09 -7.48
CA GLN A 31 -1.11 14.42 -7.31
C GLN A 31 -0.90 15.71 -6.51
N LYS A 32 -1.64 16.79 -6.81
CA LYS A 32 -1.56 18.04 -6.05
C LYS A 32 -1.90 17.85 -4.58
N ILE A 33 -2.93 17.06 -4.29
CA ILE A 33 -3.32 16.72 -2.91
C ILE A 33 -2.20 15.96 -2.20
N THR A 34 -1.58 14.99 -2.86
CA THR A 34 -0.46 14.23 -2.29
C THR A 34 0.73 15.12 -1.97
N TYR A 35 1.10 16.06 -2.84
CA TYR A 35 2.17 17.02 -2.56
C TYR A 35 1.82 17.97 -1.41
N ALA A 36 0.57 18.42 -1.31
CA ALA A 36 0.11 19.25 -0.19
C ALA A 36 0.20 18.49 1.13
N ASN A 37 -0.20 17.21 1.15
CA ASN A 37 -0.04 16.34 2.33
C ASN A 37 1.42 16.21 2.73
N LEU A 38 2.30 15.89 1.79
CA LEU A 38 3.74 15.73 2.06
C LEU A 38 4.35 17.02 2.65
N SER A 39 3.97 18.18 2.10
CA SER A 39 4.43 19.47 2.59
C SER A 39 3.93 19.75 4.01
N ALA A 40 2.66 19.46 4.30
CA ALA A 40 2.08 19.63 5.62
C ALA A 40 2.75 18.71 6.65
N TYR A 41 2.98 17.44 6.28
CA TYR A 41 3.72 16.50 7.14
C TYR A 41 5.15 16.97 7.44
N ALA A 42 5.87 17.49 6.46
CA ALA A 42 7.23 18.00 6.65
C ALA A 42 7.25 19.19 7.62
N VAL A 43 6.26 20.07 7.55
CA VAL A 43 6.13 21.22 8.47
C VAL A 43 5.78 20.73 9.88
N ILE A 44 4.80 19.87 10.02
CA ILE A 44 4.37 19.30 11.32
C ILE A 44 5.54 18.56 11.97
N MET A 45 6.15 17.63 11.28
CA MET A 45 7.32 16.87 11.69
C MET A 45 8.43 17.79 12.23
N THR A 46 8.77 18.84 11.47
CA THR A 46 9.82 19.77 11.85
C THR A 46 9.45 20.51 13.14
N ALA A 47 8.21 20.99 13.26
CA ALA A 47 7.74 21.69 14.45
C ALA A 47 7.74 20.78 15.68
N GLU A 48 7.27 19.55 15.56
CA GLU A 48 7.21 18.56 16.63
C GLU A 48 8.63 18.16 17.10
N LEU A 49 9.53 17.86 16.17
CA LEU A 49 10.90 17.50 16.51
C LEU A 49 11.64 18.67 17.19
N VAL A 50 11.56 19.88 16.61
CA VAL A 50 12.25 21.04 17.18
C VAL A 50 11.73 21.36 18.58
N ILE A 51 10.42 21.42 18.78
CA ILE A 51 9.83 21.74 20.07
C ILE A 51 9.95 20.58 21.06
N GLY A 52 9.82 19.33 20.57
CA GLY A 52 10.01 18.13 21.38
C GLY A 52 11.43 18.02 21.94
N TYR A 53 12.44 18.21 21.10
CA TYR A 53 13.85 18.22 21.55
C TYR A 53 14.14 19.41 22.47
N TRP A 54 13.65 20.60 22.15
CA TRP A 54 13.89 21.79 23.00
C TRP A 54 13.30 21.63 24.39
N ASN A 55 12.14 21.00 24.51
CA ASN A 55 11.44 20.84 25.81
C ASN A 55 11.66 19.45 26.43
N HIS A 56 12.45 18.56 25.81
CA HIS A 56 12.71 17.20 26.26
C HIS A 56 11.43 16.33 26.41
N ILE A 57 10.41 16.56 25.60
CA ILE A 57 9.13 15.84 25.65
C ILE A 57 9.19 14.65 24.71
N THR A 58 9.31 13.47 25.31
CA THR A 58 9.61 12.23 24.58
C THR A 58 8.47 11.82 23.65
N VAL A 59 7.21 11.96 24.07
CA VAL A 59 6.06 11.62 23.23
C VAL A 59 5.92 12.54 22.02
N LEU A 60 6.29 13.83 22.13
CA LEU A 60 6.25 14.76 21.01
C LEU A 60 7.35 14.46 19.98
N ILE A 61 8.54 14.06 20.47
CA ILE A 61 9.62 13.58 19.62
C ILE A 61 9.18 12.30 18.90
N ALA A 62 8.51 11.37 19.59
CA ALA A 62 8.00 10.14 19.01
C ALA A 62 6.98 10.39 17.88
N ASP A 63 6.06 11.34 18.07
CA ASP A 63 5.08 11.74 17.07
C ASP A 63 5.77 12.39 15.86
N GLY A 64 6.72 13.30 16.08
CA GLY A 64 7.54 13.87 15.03
C GLY A 64 8.38 12.84 14.25
N LEU A 65 8.92 11.83 14.93
CA LEU A 65 9.61 10.70 14.29
C LEU A 65 8.63 9.81 13.50
N ASN A 66 7.42 9.60 13.98
CA ASN A 66 6.37 8.92 13.22
C ASN A 66 6.08 9.66 11.91
N ASN A 67 5.87 10.97 11.98
CA ASN A 67 5.65 11.82 10.81
C ASN A 67 6.87 11.82 9.85
N LEU A 68 8.11 11.75 10.38
CA LEU A 68 9.34 11.58 9.59
C LEU A 68 9.32 10.26 8.82
N THR A 69 8.88 9.15 9.44
CA THR A 69 8.78 7.86 8.72
C THR A 69 7.83 7.96 7.54
N GLY A 70 6.72 8.67 7.71
CA GLY A 70 5.74 8.94 6.63
C GLY A 70 6.37 9.73 5.47
N VAL A 71 7.11 10.80 5.77
CA VAL A 71 7.81 11.61 4.75
C VAL A 71 8.88 10.79 4.01
N CYS A 72 9.74 10.09 4.75
CA CYS A 72 10.78 9.24 4.17
C CYS A 72 10.18 8.09 3.36
N GLY A 73 9.17 7.43 3.91
CA GLY A 73 8.45 6.35 3.25
C GLY A 73 7.84 6.79 1.92
N ALA A 74 7.13 7.92 1.92
CA ALA A 74 6.56 8.50 0.70
C ALA A 74 7.63 8.82 -0.35
N ALA A 75 8.76 9.40 0.04
CA ALA A 75 9.87 9.71 -0.87
C ALA A 75 10.48 8.44 -1.49
N ILE A 76 10.67 7.40 -0.69
CA ILE A 76 11.21 6.10 -1.13
C ILE A 76 10.22 5.42 -2.09
N ILE A 77 8.92 5.39 -1.74
CA ILE A 77 7.88 4.79 -2.58
C ILE A 77 7.75 5.53 -3.91
N ILE A 78 7.72 6.86 -3.90
CA ILE A 78 7.68 7.67 -5.14
C ILE A 78 8.88 7.36 -6.03
N THR A 79 10.06 7.21 -5.44
CA THR A 79 11.29 6.86 -6.18
C THR A 79 11.19 5.45 -6.74
N GLY A 80 10.77 4.48 -5.95
CA GLY A 80 10.55 3.09 -6.36
C GLY A 80 9.54 2.98 -7.51
N LEU A 81 8.40 3.66 -7.39
CA LEU A 81 7.37 3.74 -8.45
C LEU A 81 7.90 4.40 -9.73
N LYS A 82 8.75 5.41 -9.62
CA LYS A 82 9.37 6.04 -10.80
C LYS A 82 10.33 5.08 -11.52
N ILE A 83 11.06 4.27 -10.78
CA ILE A 83 11.95 3.24 -11.34
C ILE A 83 11.13 2.08 -11.91
N SER A 84 10.10 1.60 -11.20
CA SER A 84 9.28 0.47 -11.62
C SER A 84 8.57 0.69 -12.96
N ARG A 85 8.29 1.95 -13.30
CA ARG A 85 7.65 2.34 -14.57
C ARG A 85 8.62 2.40 -15.77
N ARG A 86 9.91 2.13 -15.56
CA ARG A 86 10.86 2.06 -16.68
C ARG A 86 10.55 0.83 -17.54
N PRO A 87 10.65 0.96 -18.87
CA PRO A 87 10.43 -0.17 -19.76
C PRO A 87 11.46 -1.27 -19.52
N PRO A 88 11.18 -2.50 -19.94
CA PRO A 88 12.16 -3.58 -19.99
C PRO A 88 13.44 -3.16 -20.69
N ASP A 89 14.57 -3.64 -20.18
CA ASP A 89 15.89 -3.46 -20.75
C ASP A 89 16.65 -4.80 -20.85
N SER A 90 17.91 -4.79 -21.29
CA SER A 90 18.72 -6.00 -21.46
C SER A 90 18.95 -6.77 -20.16
N ASN A 91 18.92 -6.10 -19.00
CA ASN A 91 19.15 -6.70 -17.68
C ASN A 91 17.83 -7.06 -16.97
N HIS A 92 16.73 -6.39 -17.33
CA HIS A 92 15.41 -6.56 -16.73
C HIS A 92 14.38 -6.83 -17.83
N VAL A 93 14.42 -8.02 -18.40
CA VAL A 93 13.56 -8.43 -19.52
C VAL A 93 12.07 -8.34 -19.16
N MET A 94 11.70 -8.64 -17.90
CA MET A 94 10.33 -8.52 -17.40
C MET A 94 9.97 -7.11 -16.92
N GLY A 95 10.88 -6.12 -17.08
CA GLY A 95 10.72 -4.76 -16.57
C GLY A 95 11.17 -4.59 -15.12
N HIS A 96 10.92 -3.41 -14.58
CA HIS A 96 11.44 -2.98 -13.27
C HIS A 96 10.39 -3.00 -12.15
N TRP A 97 9.29 -3.73 -12.30
CA TRP A 97 8.14 -3.72 -11.40
C TRP A 97 8.47 -4.00 -9.94
N GLN A 98 9.43 -4.89 -9.67
CA GLN A 98 9.81 -5.28 -8.31
C GLN A 98 10.45 -4.15 -7.48
N TYR A 99 10.90 -3.06 -8.12
CA TYR A 99 11.43 -1.89 -7.41
C TYR A 99 10.39 -1.23 -6.49
N GLU A 100 9.11 -1.40 -6.75
CA GLU A 100 8.03 -0.98 -5.86
C GLU A 100 8.06 -1.77 -4.54
N ASN A 101 8.17 -3.08 -4.62
CA ASN A 101 8.25 -3.94 -3.43
C ASN A 101 9.57 -3.71 -2.66
N ILE A 102 10.69 -3.47 -3.35
CA ILE A 102 11.95 -3.11 -2.71
C ILE A 102 11.84 -1.77 -1.96
N ALA A 103 11.18 -0.78 -2.56
CA ALA A 103 10.95 0.51 -1.91
C ALA A 103 10.06 0.36 -0.66
N ALA A 104 8.99 -0.42 -0.73
CA ALA A 104 8.14 -0.72 0.41
C ALA A 104 8.92 -1.44 1.53
N PHE A 105 9.78 -2.41 1.18
CA PHE A 105 10.64 -3.10 2.13
C PHE A 105 11.62 -2.16 2.83
N LEU A 106 12.25 -1.25 2.08
CA LEU A 106 13.17 -0.26 2.63
C LEU A 106 12.45 0.72 3.57
N SER A 107 11.25 1.19 3.18
CA SER A 107 10.42 2.04 4.04
C SER A 107 10.06 1.34 5.35
N ALA A 108 9.64 0.07 5.29
CA ALA A 108 9.33 -0.72 6.48
C ALA A 108 10.56 -0.92 7.38
N THR A 109 11.76 -1.05 6.78
CA THR A 109 13.02 -1.16 7.54
C THR A 109 13.30 0.10 8.36
N ILE A 110 13.11 1.27 7.76
CA ILE A 110 13.29 2.55 8.44
C ILE A 110 12.25 2.71 9.57
N MET A 111 10.97 2.42 9.29
CA MET A 111 9.91 2.45 10.31
C MET A 111 10.23 1.52 11.49
N PHE A 112 10.69 0.31 11.21
CA PHE A 112 11.07 -0.67 12.23
C PHE A 112 12.21 -0.13 13.12
N ALA A 113 13.28 0.38 12.51
CA ALA A 113 14.41 0.93 13.26
C ALA A 113 14.00 2.11 14.16
N ILE A 114 13.19 3.04 13.62
CA ILE A 114 12.68 4.19 14.38
C ILE A 114 11.74 3.74 15.50
N SER A 115 10.88 2.74 15.28
CA SER A 115 9.98 2.22 16.32
C SER A 115 10.73 1.64 17.51
N ILE A 116 11.83 0.92 17.27
CA ILE A 116 12.71 0.43 18.37
C ILE A 116 13.32 1.59 19.15
N GLN A 117 13.81 2.61 18.44
CA GLN A 117 14.35 3.82 19.11
C GLN A 117 13.29 4.48 20.00
N ILE A 118 12.06 4.68 19.48
CA ILE A 118 10.95 5.28 20.24
C ILE A 118 10.60 4.44 21.48
N LEU A 119 10.58 3.11 21.36
CA LEU A 119 10.31 2.23 22.51
C LEU A 119 11.38 2.36 23.60
N VAL A 120 12.65 2.42 23.20
CA VAL A 120 13.78 2.63 24.13
C VAL A 120 13.64 3.99 24.82
N ASP A 121 13.35 5.05 24.09
CA ASP A 121 13.18 6.40 24.62
C ASP A 121 11.99 6.47 25.58
N GLY A 122 10.89 5.80 25.28
CA GLY A 122 9.72 5.68 26.16
C GLY A 122 10.04 4.98 27.49
N VAL A 123 10.79 3.88 27.45
CA VAL A 123 11.24 3.18 28.66
C VAL A 123 12.13 4.11 29.51
N PHE A 124 13.05 4.84 28.87
CA PHE A 124 13.89 5.81 29.61
C PHE A 124 13.07 6.98 30.16
N ALA A 125 12.03 7.44 29.48
CA ALA A 125 11.14 8.49 30.00
C ALA A 125 10.38 8.02 31.26
N VAL A 126 9.82 6.79 31.24
CA VAL A 126 9.20 6.18 32.42
C VAL A 126 10.21 6.07 33.58
N ARG A 127 11.43 5.58 33.29
CA ARG A 127 12.48 5.48 34.31
C ARG A 127 12.85 6.83 34.93
N ARG A 128 12.99 7.89 34.12
CA ARG A 128 13.26 9.26 34.59
C ARG A 128 12.18 9.76 35.54
N PHE A 129 10.91 9.49 35.25
CA PHE A 129 9.79 9.82 36.13
C PHE A 129 9.97 9.20 37.54
N PHE A 130 10.27 7.88 37.60
CA PHE A 130 10.49 7.20 38.89
C PHE A 130 11.75 7.70 39.65
N GLN A 131 12.70 8.31 38.93
CA GLN A 131 13.88 8.93 39.51
C GLN A 131 13.64 10.39 39.97
N GLY A 132 12.41 10.92 39.79
CA GLY A 132 12.07 12.29 40.14
C GLY A 132 12.61 13.35 39.16
N VAL A 133 13.06 12.91 37.97
CA VAL A 133 13.62 13.77 36.92
C VAL A 133 12.60 13.90 35.78
N ALA A 134 11.30 14.05 36.07
CA ALA A 134 10.30 14.23 35.08
C ALA A 134 10.29 15.65 34.52
N VAL A 135 10.17 15.75 33.20
CA VAL A 135 10.13 17.03 32.47
C VAL A 135 8.73 17.60 32.52
N GLN A 136 8.60 18.90 32.80
CA GLN A 136 7.33 19.60 32.70
C GLN A 136 7.15 20.13 31.29
N PRO A 137 6.05 19.74 30.56
CA PRO A 137 5.75 20.32 29.27
C PRO A 137 5.42 21.81 29.41
N ASN A 138 5.75 22.58 28.38
CA ASN A 138 5.38 23.97 28.32
C ASN A 138 4.17 24.18 27.38
N PHE A 139 3.65 25.41 27.35
CA PHE A 139 2.52 25.80 26.54
C PHE A 139 2.76 25.56 25.02
N TRP A 140 4.00 25.74 24.55
CA TRP A 140 4.35 25.54 23.14
C TRP A 140 4.19 24.10 22.70
N SER A 141 4.60 23.14 23.53
CA SER A 141 4.46 21.70 23.25
C SER A 141 3.00 21.29 23.11
N LEU A 142 2.14 21.80 24.02
CA LEU A 142 0.71 21.55 23.95
C LEU A 142 0.08 22.20 22.71
N GLY A 143 0.51 23.41 22.36
CA GLY A 143 0.03 24.12 21.17
C GLY A 143 0.39 23.39 19.89
N VAL A 144 1.64 22.93 19.74
CA VAL A 144 2.10 22.20 18.56
C VAL A 144 1.37 20.86 18.43
N SER A 145 1.26 20.08 19.49
CA SER A 145 0.55 18.78 19.42
C SER A 145 -0.94 18.93 19.05
N LEU A 146 -1.59 19.99 19.55
CA LEU A 146 -2.98 20.30 19.16
C LEU A 146 -3.09 20.69 17.69
N VAL A 147 -2.21 21.56 17.20
CA VAL A 147 -2.18 22.01 15.80
C VAL A 147 -1.88 20.81 14.86
N SER A 148 -0.94 19.95 15.25
CA SER A 148 -0.65 18.71 14.54
C SER A 148 -1.88 17.81 14.42
N ALA A 149 -2.49 17.43 15.54
CA ALA A 149 -3.67 16.58 15.57
C ALA A 149 -4.81 17.16 14.73
N ALA A 150 -5.07 18.47 14.84
CA ALA A 150 -6.08 19.15 14.06
C ALA A 150 -5.78 19.15 12.57
N THR A 151 -4.54 19.50 12.19
CA THR A 151 -4.12 19.55 10.78
C THR A 151 -4.18 18.17 10.13
N ILE A 152 -3.64 17.13 10.78
CA ILE A 152 -3.67 15.76 10.25
C ILE A 152 -5.12 15.27 10.14
N SER A 153 -6.00 15.58 11.13
CA SER A 153 -7.42 15.23 11.07
C SER A 153 -8.15 15.88 9.89
N ILE A 154 -7.85 17.16 9.62
CA ILE A 154 -8.42 17.88 8.46
C ILE A 154 -7.94 17.25 7.15
N LEU A 155 -6.64 16.94 7.04
CA LEU A 155 -6.06 16.28 5.87
C LEU A 155 -6.67 14.89 5.66
N ALA A 156 -6.84 14.10 6.72
CA ALA A 156 -7.48 12.78 6.67
C ALA A 156 -8.89 12.86 6.07
N LYS A 157 -9.71 13.77 6.59
CA LYS A 157 -11.08 14.01 6.09
C LYS A 157 -11.08 14.50 4.65
N TYR A 158 -10.19 15.43 4.31
CA TYR A 158 -10.07 15.97 2.96
C TYR A 158 -9.69 14.89 1.94
N ASN A 159 -8.70 14.05 2.27
CA ASN A 159 -8.28 12.93 1.42
C ASN A 159 -9.40 11.90 1.23
N ALA A 160 -10.12 11.54 2.30
CA ALA A 160 -11.23 10.61 2.21
C ALA A 160 -12.36 11.14 1.29
N VAL A 161 -12.73 12.42 1.44
CA VAL A 161 -13.77 13.05 0.61
C VAL A 161 -13.32 13.17 -0.84
N LYS A 162 -12.12 13.70 -1.09
CA LYS A 162 -11.57 13.87 -2.44
C LYS A 162 -11.26 12.53 -3.11
N GLY A 163 -10.77 11.55 -2.38
CA GLY A 163 -10.54 10.19 -2.88
C GLY A 163 -11.83 9.57 -3.43
N ASN A 164 -12.94 9.69 -2.69
CA ASN A 164 -14.25 9.22 -3.16
C ASN A 164 -14.76 10.02 -4.37
N GLN A 165 -14.65 11.36 -4.37
CA GLN A 165 -15.07 12.21 -5.50
C GLN A 165 -14.30 11.91 -6.79
N LEU A 166 -13.00 11.68 -6.68
CA LEU A 166 -12.12 11.36 -7.81
C LEU A 166 -12.12 9.87 -8.18
N ASN A 167 -12.78 9.03 -7.36
CA ASN A 167 -12.73 7.56 -7.45
C ASN A 167 -11.27 7.06 -7.45
N ASN A 168 -10.43 7.63 -6.58
CA ASN A 168 -8.99 7.35 -6.50
C ASN A 168 -8.67 6.58 -5.21
N GLN A 169 -8.37 5.29 -5.38
CA GLN A 169 -8.11 4.36 -4.26
C GLN A 169 -6.86 4.77 -3.45
N ALA A 170 -5.85 5.34 -4.09
CA ALA A 170 -4.65 5.79 -3.40
C ALA A 170 -4.94 6.95 -2.43
N LEU A 171 -5.80 7.91 -2.82
CA LEU A 171 -6.23 8.98 -1.91
C LEU A 171 -7.12 8.46 -0.78
N ILE A 172 -7.98 7.46 -1.05
CA ILE A 172 -8.81 6.83 -0.01
C ILE A 172 -7.92 6.14 1.02
N ALA A 173 -6.95 5.35 0.57
CA ALA A 173 -5.97 4.68 1.44
C ALA A 173 -5.17 5.71 2.24
N SER A 174 -4.62 6.75 1.59
CA SER A 174 -3.92 7.84 2.28
C SER A 174 -4.79 8.55 3.32
N GLY A 175 -6.08 8.71 3.06
CA GLY A 175 -7.03 9.25 4.04
C GLY A 175 -7.20 8.35 5.28
N GLN A 176 -7.13 7.03 5.11
CA GLN A 176 -7.17 6.08 6.24
C GLN A 176 -5.88 6.11 7.06
N ASP A 177 -4.72 6.16 6.40
CA ASP A 177 -3.42 6.28 7.07
C ASP A 177 -3.34 7.58 7.88
N LEU A 178 -3.68 8.71 7.25
CA LEU A 178 -3.78 10.02 7.91
C LEU A 178 -4.74 10.00 9.12
N LYS A 179 -5.82 9.24 9.05
CA LYS A 179 -6.75 9.10 10.19
C LYS A 179 -6.10 8.35 11.35
N SER A 180 -5.29 7.33 11.08
CA SER A 180 -4.53 6.62 12.11
C SER A 180 -3.50 7.55 12.77
N ASP A 181 -2.76 8.33 11.96
CA ASP A 181 -1.80 9.30 12.46
C ASP A 181 -2.48 10.41 13.27
N ALA A 182 -3.68 10.87 12.87
CA ALA A 182 -4.46 11.84 13.64
C ALA A 182 -4.81 11.32 15.04
N TRP A 183 -5.15 10.03 15.19
CA TRP A 183 -5.39 9.43 16.50
C TRP A 183 -4.11 9.35 17.33
N THR A 184 -2.97 9.07 16.73
CA THR A 184 -1.66 9.06 17.40
C THR A 184 -1.32 10.46 17.91
N SER A 185 -1.41 11.50 17.07
CA SER A 185 -1.15 12.89 17.47
C SER A 185 -2.15 13.40 18.50
N PHE A 186 -3.41 12.94 18.45
CA PHE A 186 -4.39 13.25 19.50
C PHE A 186 -4.01 12.58 20.84
N GLY A 187 -3.52 11.35 20.83
CA GLY A 187 -2.95 10.67 21.99
C GLY A 187 -1.75 11.42 22.58
N THR A 188 -0.87 11.93 21.71
CA THR A 188 0.26 12.80 22.07
C THR A 188 -0.21 14.08 22.76
N PHE A 189 -1.21 14.75 22.20
CA PHE A 189 -1.81 15.95 22.82
C PHE A 189 -2.39 15.65 24.21
N LEU A 190 -3.13 14.55 24.34
CA LEU A 190 -3.71 14.15 25.65
C LEU A 190 -2.61 13.82 26.66
N SER A 191 -1.54 13.16 26.24
CA SER A 191 -0.40 12.84 27.10
C SER A 191 0.29 14.10 27.60
N ILE A 192 0.59 15.06 26.72
CA ILE A 192 1.22 16.33 27.07
C ILE A 192 0.28 17.14 27.99
N GLY A 193 -1.01 17.18 27.69
CA GLY A 193 -2.01 17.84 28.53
C GLY A 193 -2.10 17.24 29.94
N GLY A 194 -2.10 15.92 30.03
CA GLY A 194 -2.06 15.21 31.31
C GLY A 194 -0.78 15.46 32.10
N ALA A 195 0.38 15.46 31.44
CA ALA A 195 1.65 15.77 32.03
C ALA A 195 1.69 17.24 32.54
N TYR A 196 1.09 18.18 31.80
CA TYR A 196 0.92 19.56 32.21
C TYR A 196 0.07 19.71 33.49
N LEU A 197 -0.92 18.83 33.67
CA LEU A 197 -1.78 18.75 34.87
C LEU A 197 -1.14 17.94 36.02
N GLY A 198 0.11 17.52 35.91
CA GLY A 198 0.86 16.82 36.95
C GLY A 198 1.05 15.31 36.70
N ALA A 199 0.38 14.71 35.72
CA ALA A 199 0.55 13.28 35.39
C ALA A 199 1.73 13.04 34.42
N GLN A 200 2.94 13.41 34.85
CA GLN A 200 4.18 13.40 34.04
C GLN A 200 4.58 12.01 33.53
N TRP A 201 4.11 10.93 34.17
CA TRP A 201 4.34 9.55 33.73
C TRP A 201 3.67 9.24 32.38
N LEU A 202 2.65 10.04 32.00
CA LEU A 202 1.93 9.85 30.71
C LEU A 202 2.82 10.04 29.50
N ASP A 203 3.85 10.91 29.56
CA ASP A 203 4.79 11.12 28.45
C ASP A 203 5.50 9.82 28.06
N GLY A 204 6.04 9.08 29.02
CA GLY A 204 6.73 7.82 28.74
C GLY A 204 5.78 6.70 28.31
N VAL A 205 4.62 6.59 28.95
CA VAL A 205 3.63 5.56 28.61
C VAL A 205 3.05 5.78 27.21
N ALA A 206 2.70 7.02 26.88
CA ALA A 206 2.21 7.35 25.53
C ALA A 206 3.29 7.10 24.47
N THR A 207 4.55 7.45 24.75
CA THR A 207 5.70 7.15 23.87
C THR A 207 5.80 5.65 23.58
N ILE A 208 5.69 4.80 24.61
CA ILE A 208 5.71 3.34 24.43
C ILE A 208 4.54 2.87 23.55
N ILE A 209 3.33 3.39 23.79
CA ILE A 209 2.16 3.06 22.98
C ILE A 209 2.37 3.43 21.51
N VAL A 210 2.84 4.65 21.24
CA VAL A 210 3.18 5.11 19.87
C VAL A 210 4.23 4.21 19.24
N GLY A 211 5.30 3.89 19.95
CA GLY A 211 6.35 2.98 19.50
C GLY A 211 5.81 1.59 19.10
N PHE A 212 4.92 1.03 19.91
CA PHE A 212 4.27 -0.25 19.59
C PHE A 212 3.35 -0.17 18.36
N LEU A 213 2.62 0.93 18.17
CA LEU A 213 1.78 1.13 16.98
C LEU A 213 2.62 1.17 15.71
N ILE A 214 3.73 1.92 15.73
CA ILE A 214 4.65 2.01 14.58
C ILE A 214 5.34 0.66 14.33
N LEU A 215 5.77 -0.03 15.39
CA LEU A 215 6.36 -1.37 15.28
C LEU A 215 5.40 -2.36 14.63
N HIS A 216 4.14 -2.37 15.08
CA HIS A 216 3.11 -3.24 14.52
C HIS A 216 2.88 -2.94 13.03
N ALA A 217 2.75 -1.66 12.65
CA ALA A 217 2.59 -1.23 11.27
C ALA A 217 3.78 -1.66 10.40
N SER A 218 5.01 -1.47 10.88
CA SER A 218 6.22 -1.87 10.15
C SER A 218 6.28 -3.37 9.91
N ILE A 219 5.96 -4.19 10.92
CA ILE A 219 5.91 -5.66 10.79
C ILE A 219 4.86 -6.09 9.77
N LEU A 220 3.70 -5.44 9.73
CA LEU A 220 2.66 -5.75 8.76
C LEU A 220 3.13 -5.48 7.32
N ILE A 221 3.78 -4.33 7.09
CA ILE A 221 4.36 -3.98 5.79
C ILE A 221 5.47 -4.97 5.41
N PHE A 222 6.36 -5.32 6.35
CA PHE A 222 7.40 -6.34 6.13
C PHE A 222 6.81 -7.66 5.66
N ARG A 223 5.84 -8.20 6.40
CA ARG A 223 5.20 -9.48 6.04
C ARG A 223 4.60 -9.45 4.65
N THR A 224 3.85 -8.40 4.32
CA THR A 224 3.22 -8.25 3.01
C THR A 224 4.27 -8.16 1.90
N THR A 225 5.31 -7.37 2.12
CA THR A 225 6.36 -7.13 1.12
C THR A 225 7.24 -8.36 0.92
N ILE A 226 7.61 -9.07 1.99
CA ILE A 226 8.37 -10.33 1.89
C ILE A 226 7.55 -11.36 1.13
N MET A 227 6.25 -11.52 1.43
CA MET A 227 5.36 -12.42 0.69
C MET A 227 5.36 -12.11 -0.82
N ARG A 228 5.31 -10.82 -1.20
CA ARG A 228 5.35 -10.42 -2.61
C ARG A 228 6.71 -10.68 -3.26
N LEU A 229 7.81 -10.38 -2.56
CA LEU A 229 9.18 -10.59 -3.06
C LEU A 229 9.55 -12.07 -3.17
N THR A 230 8.96 -12.92 -2.32
CA THR A 230 9.17 -14.38 -2.33
C THR A 230 8.11 -15.15 -3.12
N GLU A 231 7.30 -14.43 -3.91
CA GLU A 231 6.22 -14.99 -4.74
C GLU A 231 5.21 -15.82 -3.93
N GLY A 232 5.02 -15.48 -2.65
CA GLY A 232 4.08 -16.16 -1.76
C GLY A 232 2.62 -15.81 -2.06
N PHE A 233 1.76 -16.83 -2.11
CA PHE A 233 0.31 -16.69 -2.23
C PHE A 233 -0.41 -17.49 -1.16
N SER A 234 -1.59 -17.01 -0.75
CA SER A 234 -2.39 -17.76 0.19
C SER A 234 -3.08 -18.94 -0.51
N PRO A 235 -3.12 -20.14 0.12
CA PRO A 235 -3.85 -21.29 -0.43
C PRO A 235 -5.31 -20.95 -0.78
N LYS A 236 -5.96 -20.10 0.02
CA LYS A 236 -7.34 -19.65 -0.24
C LYS A 236 -7.48 -18.84 -1.54
N ALA A 237 -6.45 -18.11 -1.96
CA ALA A 237 -6.48 -17.40 -3.23
C ALA A 237 -6.38 -18.37 -4.39
N ILE A 238 -5.46 -19.34 -4.31
CA ILE A 238 -5.28 -20.39 -5.34
C ILE A 238 -6.56 -21.21 -5.50
N ASP A 239 -7.22 -21.59 -4.39
CA ASP A 239 -8.51 -22.30 -4.43
C ASP A 239 -9.61 -21.51 -5.14
N LYS A 240 -9.65 -20.17 -4.95
CA LYS A 240 -10.61 -19.30 -5.64
C LYS A 240 -10.35 -19.27 -7.16
N TYR A 241 -9.07 -19.19 -7.56
CA TYR A 241 -8.69 -19.23 -8.97
C TYR A 241 -9.08 -20.58 -9.59
N SER A 242 -8.72 -21.68 -8.94
CA SER A 242 -9.05 -23.04 -9.38
C SER A 242 -10.56 -23.25 -9.55
N LYS A 243 -11.39 -22.78 -8.63
CA LYS A 243 -12.86 -22.87 -8.76
C LYS A 243 -13.34 -22.12 -9.99
N THR A 244 -12.85 -20.90 -10.23
CA THR A 244 -13.26 -20.11 -11.41
C THR A 244 -12.83 -20.76 -12.72
N ILE A 245 -11.64 -21.36 -12.77
CA ILE A 245 -11.14 -22.06 -13.95
C ILE A 245 -11.99 -23.29 -14.24
N ASN A 246 -12.36 -24.07 -13.22
CA ASN A 246 -13.18 -25.27 -13.37
C ASN A 246 -14.64 -24.98 -13.80
N GLU A 247 -15.11 -23.72 -13.63
CA GLU A 247 -16.44 -23.28 -14.12
C GLU A 247 -16.46 -23.04 -15.63
N ILE A 248 -15.31 -22.98 -16.32
CA ILE A 248 -15.21 -22.69 -17.75
C ILE A 248 -15.57 -23.93 -18.58
N PRO A 249 -16.55 -23.84 -19.50
CA PRO A 249 -16.94 -24.97 -20.33
C PRO A 249 -15.80 -25.50 -21.21
N GLY A 250 -15.53 -26.78 -21.09
CA GLY A 250 -14.44 -27.48 -21.80
C GLY A 250 -13.21 -27.74 -20.95
N VAL A 251 -13.07 -27.13 -19.77
CA VAL A 251 -12.04 -27.46 -18.77
C VAL A 251 -12.48 -28.70 -18.00
N LEU A 252 -11.63 -29.72 -17.97
CA LEU A 252 -11.85 -30.99 -17.26
C LEU A 252 -11.11 -31.06 -15.91
N GLY A 253 -10.28 -30.06 -15.64
CA GLY A 253 -9.53 -29.91 -14.39
C GLY A 253 -8.41 -28.91 -14.52
N VAL A 254 -7.83 -28.55 -13.38
CA VAL A 254 -6.65 -27.68 -13.31
C VAL A 254 -5.43 -28.58 -13.03
N GLN A 255 -4.39 -28.42 -13.82
CA GLN A 255 -3.11 -29.11 -13.63
C GLN A 255 -2.28 -28.37 -12.55
N GLY A 256 -2.17 -27.02 -12.70
CA GLY A 256 -1.42 -26.18 -11.77
C GLY A 256 -1.78 -24.70 -11.95
N ILE A 257 -1.52 -23.92 -10.93
CA ILE A 257 -1.65 -22.46 -10.95
C ILE A 257 -0.40 -21.90 -10.29
N GLU A 258 0.40 -21.18 -11.07
CA GLU A 258 1.64 -20.52 -10.65
C GLU A 258 1.47 -19.00 -10.71
N PRO A 259 0.89 -18.40 -9.69
CA PRO A 259 0.77 -16.94 -9.62
C PRO A 259 2.11 -16.31 -9.22
N ARG A 260 2.42 -15.15 -9.79
CA ARG A 260 3.61 -14.36 -9.48
C ARG A 260 3.26 -12.90 -9.28
N TRP A 261 3.97 -12.25 -8.39
CA TRP A 261 3.85 -10.81 -8.18
C TRP A 261 4.73 -10.05 -9.18
N LEU A 262 4.12 -9.15 -9.93
CA LEU A 262 4.80 -8.20 -10.81
C LEU A 262 4.55 -6.78 -10.26
N GLY A 263 5.34 -6.37 -9.25
CA GLY A 263 5.06 -5.17 -8.46
C GLY A 263 3.83 -5.39 -7.56
N ASP A 264 2.81 -4.60 -7.74
CA ASP A 264 1.51 -4.71 -7.07
C ASP A 264 0.50 -5.59 -7.83
N GLN A 265 0.83 -5.99 -9.06
CA GLN A 265 -0.04 -6.76 -9.95
C GLN A 265 0.28 -8.25 -9.93
N ILE A 266 -0.67 -9.06 -10.36
CA ILE A 266 -0.53 -10.51 -10.43
C ILE A 266 -0.49 -10.93 -11.90
N VAL A 267 0.53 -11.72 -12.24
CA VAL A 267 0.57 -12.51 -13.48
C VAL A 267 0.58 -13.98 -13.10
N MET A 268 0.05 -14.86 -13.94
CA MET A 268 0.07 -16.28 -13.60
C MET A 268 0.21 -17.18 -14.81
N LYS A 269 0.79 -18.36 -14.56
CA LYS A 269 0.69 -19.49 -15.46
C LYS A 269 -0.38 -20.44 -14.95
N VAL A 270 -1.18 -20.95 -15.87
CA VAL A 270 -2.30 -21.84 -15.55
C VAL A 270 -2.25 -23.05 -16.47
N GLY A 271 -2.14 -24.22 -15.90
CA GLY A 271 -2.30 -25.48 -16.61
C GLY A 271 -3.74 -25.98 -16.51
N VAL A 272 -4.39 -26.28 -17.64
CA VAL A 272 -5.75 -26.83 -17.69
C VAL A 272 -5.79 -28.15 -18.44
N TYR A 273 -6.54 -29.13 -17.94
CA TYR A 273 -6.79 -30.38 -18.63
C TYR A 273 -7.99 -30.23 -19.56
N LEU A 274 -7.81 -30.61 -20.83
CA LEU A 274 -8.84 -30.67 -21.86
C LEU A 274 -8.98 -32.10 -22.39
N ALA A 275 -10.04 -32.39 -23.13
CA ALA A 275 -10.23 -33.67 -23.81
C ALA A 275 -9.12 -33.92 -24.85
N ASP A 276 -8.62 -35.15 -24.93
CA ASP A 276 -7.47 -35.54 -25.76
C ASP A 276 -7.66 -35.24 -27.25
N ASP A 277 -8.90 -35.26 -27.72
CA ASP A 277 -9.30 -34.98 -29.11
C ASP A 277 -9.57 -33.47 -29.38
N THR A 278 -9.27 -32.59 -28.38
CA THR A 278 -9.51 -31.17 -28.52
C THR A 278 -8.61 -30.56 -29.60
N ARG A 279 -9.23 -29.99 -30.65
CA ARG A 279 -8.47 -29.29 -31.68
C ARG A 279 -7.76 -28.04 -31.10
N LEU A 280 -6.57 -27.75 -31.59
CA LEU A 280 -5.77 -26.61 -31.13
C LEU A 280 -6.52 -25.28 -31.12
N THR A 281 -7.33 -25.01 -32.14
CA THR A 281 -8.17 -23.79 -32.24
C THR A 281 -9.20 -23.71 -31.11
N LYS A 282 -9.78 -24.84 -30.69
CA LYS A 282 -10.72 -24.91 -29.56
C LYS A 282 -9.99 -24.78 -28.22
N ALA A 283 -8.82 -25.43 -28.09
CA ALA A 283 -7.99 -25.30 -26.90
C ALA A 283 -7.58 -23.86 -26.67
N TYR A 284 -7.14 -23.15 -27.72
CA TYR A 284 -6.82 -21.72 -27.67
C TYR A 284 -8.03 -20.88 -27.22
N SER A 285 -9.22 -21.11 -27.80
CA SER A 285 -10.45 -20.38 -27.41
C SER A 285 -10.87 -20.65 -25.95
N ILE A 286 -10.61 -21.85 -25.41
CA ILE A 286 -10.83 -22.15 -23.98
C ILE A 286 -9.82 -21.39 -23.14
N GLY A 287 -8.54 -21.36 -23.54
CA GLY A 287 -7.50 -20.58 -22.86
C GLY A 287 -7.86 -19.11 -22.73
N GLU A 288 -8.27 -18.45 -23.82
CA GLU A 288 -8.74 -17.05 -23.79
C GLU A 288 -9.92 -16.83 -22.83
N LYS A 289 -10.85 -17.79 -22.74
CA LYS A 289 -11.97 -17.69 -21.78
C LYS A 289 -11.50 -17.78 -20.34
N VAL A 290 -10.54 -18.66 -20.04
CA VAL A 290 -9.93 -18.79 -18.72
C VAL A 290 -9.22 -17.49 -18.34
N GLU A 291 -8.35 -17.00 -19.22
CA GLU A 291 -7.64 -15.74 -19.05
C GLU A 291 -8.60 -14.58 -18.77
N HIS A 292 -9.59 -14.36 -19.65
CA HIS A 292 -10.58 -13.30 -19.47
C HIS A 292 -11.39 -13.43 -18.18
N ALA A 293 -11.75 -14.65 -17.76
CA ALA A 293 -12.48 -14.87 -16.53
C ALA A 293 -11.64 -14.49 -15.29
N LEU A 294 -10.36 -14.88 -15.29
CA LEU A 294 -9.42 -14.56 -14.22
C LEU A 294 -9.13 -13.06 -14.15
N MET A 295 -8.80 -12.43 -15.28
CA MET A 295 -8.53 -10.99 -15.36
C MET A 295 -9.74 -10.16 -14.91
N LYS A 296 -10.94 -10.51 -15.34
CA LYS A 296 -12.16 -9.78 -14.99
C LYS A 296 -12.56 -9.91 -13.53
N LYS A 297 -12.37 -11.10 -12.93
CA LYS A 297 -12.86 -11.39 -11.57
C LYS A 297 -11.87 -11.05 -10.48
N TYR A 298 -10.56 -11.08 -10.75
CA TYR A 298 -9.52 -11.01 -9.72
C TYR A 298 -8.46 -9.92 -9.96
N ASP A 299 -8.68 -9.02 -10.92
CA ASP A 299 -7.74 -7.93 -11.27
C ASP A 299 -6.32 -8.45 -11.59
N ILE A 300 -6.25 -9.57 -12.30
CA ILE A 300 -5.02 -10.19 -12.75
C ILE A 300 -4.59 -9.48 -14.04
N LEU A 301 -3.31 -9.13 -14.13
CA LEU A 301 -2.75 -8.41 -15.28
C LEU A 301 -2.70 -9.28 -16.52
N ASP A 302 -2.29 -10.55 -16.35
CA ASP A 302 -2.09 -11.49 -17.44
C ASP A 302 -2.15 -12.93 -16.92
N ALA A 303 -2.67 -13.86 -17.73
CA ALA A 303 -2.73 -15.28 -17.41
C ALA A 303 -2.35 -16.13 -18.63
N ASP A 304 -1.14 -16.68 -18.62
CA ASP A 304 -0.66 -17.60 -19.64
C ASP A 304 -1.28 -18.99 -19.42
N VAL A 305 -2.18 -19.41 -20.30
CA VAL A 305 -2.95 -20.64 -20.15
C VAL A 305 -2.41 -21.75 -21.05
N MET A 306 -1.86 -22.81 -20.44
CA MET A 306 -1.38 -23.99 -21.11
C MET A 306 -2.41 -25.12 -21.06
N ALA A 307 -2.71 -25.72 -22.21
CA ALA A 307 -3.63 -26.84 -22.33
C ALA A 307 -2.88 -28.18 -22.31
N TYR A 308 -3.33 -29.09 -21.45
CA TYR A 308 -2.82 -30.44 -21.31
C TYR A 308 -3.92 -31.45 -21.66
N PRO A 309 -3.61 -32.55 -22.36
CA PRO A 309 -4.57 -33.64 -22.57
C PRO A 309 -4.91 -34.31 -21.25
N VAL A 310 -6.19 -34.66 -21.05
CA VAL A 310 -6.66 -35.24 -19.78
C VAL A 310 -6.06 -36.61 -19.50
N SER A 311 -5.62 -37.35 -20.51
CA SER A 311 -4.89 -38.60 -20.36
C SER A 311 -3.62 -38.48 -19.54
N LEU A 312 -2.95 -37.32 -19.56
CA LEU A 312 -1.75 -37.05 -18.75
C LEU A 312 -2.04 -36.87 -17.27
N LYS A 313 -3.29 -36.64 -16.86
CA LYS A 313 -3.66 -36.40 -15.45
C LYS A 313 -3.31 -37.57 -14.53
N ASN A 314 -3.29 -38.80 -15.07
CA ASN A 314 -3.01 -40.04 -14.31
C ASN A 314 -1.71 -40.71 -14.76
N ASP A 315 -0.85 -40.05 -15.53
CA ASP A 315 0.43 -40.61 -15.96
C ASP A 315 1.47 -40.44 -14.86
N PRO A 316 1.95 -41.55 -14.22
CA PRO A 316 2.94 -41.48 -13.13
C PRO A 316 4.33 -41.00 -13.61
N ASN A 317 4.57 -40.90 -14.90
CA ASN A 317 5.82 -40.39 -15.49
C ASN A 317 5.75 -38.89 -15.86
N HIS A 318 4.57 -38.29 -15.74
CA HIS A 318 4.41 -36.85 -15.94
C HIS A 318 4.79 -36.16 -14.63
N VAL A 319 6.04 -35.71 -14.56
CA VAL A 319 6.55 -34.93 -13.41
C VAL A 319 5.96 -33.54 -13.46
N ASP A 320 5.29 -33.16 -12.37
CA ASP A 320 4.76 -31.79 -12.14
C ASP A 320 5.88 -30.74 -12.12
#